data_e94e45d4164ae827fe8446f9b4afb811
#
_entry.id   e94e45d4164ae827fe8446f9b4afb811
#
_cell.length_a   1.000
_cell.length_b   1.000
_cell.length_c   1.000
_cell.angle_alpha   90.00
_cell.angle_beta   90.00
_cell.angle_gamma   90.00
#
_symmetry.space_group_name_H-M   'P 1'
#
loop_
_entity.id
_entity.type
_entity.pdbx_description
1 polymer ?
#
loop_
_entity_poly.entity_id
_entity_poly.type
_entity_poly.pdbx_seq_one_letter_code
_entity_poly.pdbx_strand_id
1 'polypeptide(L)'
;EDVTAAIREDTALVTIMFANNEIGTIQPIKEIGALCREKGIPFHTDAVQGFLKVPFQAKALGADLISISSHKVHGPKGAGALYISPRLKSFPPLLLGGGQESGYRSGTEATPAILGFAAACEACKATLQADISREKALLDALIERLSKLDGLFINGAHDAPHILSLAIPGLPTQNSINILQDAGICVSAGSACAKGHRSHTLTAMKLSPEIMDGSFRVSLCKDTTQEELDKLVEVIEKDIFRFCSLMEI
;
A
#
# COMPACT_ATOMS: atom_id res chain seq x y z
N GLU A 1 -12.29 -16.33 -6.82
CA GLU A 1 -12.28 -17.80 -6.61
C GLU A 1 -11.64 -18.15 -5.25
N ASP A 2 -10.43 -17.69 -4.94
CA ASP A 2 -9.68 -18.04 -3.71
C ASP A 2 -10.45 -17.68 -2.44
N VAL A 3 -11.06 -16.49 -2.38
CA VAL A 3 -11.88 -16.07 -1.23
C VAL A 3 -13.10 -16.96 -1.08
N THR A 4 -13.75 -17.33 -2.19
CA THR A 4 -14.90 -18.24 -2.17
C THR A 4 -14.53 -19.62 -1.60
N ALA A 5 -13.35 -20.12 -1.99
CA ALA A 5 -12.85 -21.41 -1.53
C ALA A 5 -12.42 -21.41 -0.06
N ALA A 6 -11.99 -20.25 0.45
CA ALA A 6 -11.54 -20.09 1.84
C ALA A 6 -12.69 -19.87 2.85
N ILE A 7 -13.89 -19.44 2.39
CA ILE A 7 -15.05 -19.22 3.25
C ILE A 7 -15.60 -20.58 3.74
N ARG A 8 -15.84 -20.69 5.05
CA ARG A 8 -16.42 -21.84 5.74
C ARG A 8 -17.72 -21.45 6.46
N GLU A 9 -18.43 -22.44 6.96
CA GLU A 9 -19.67 -22.22 7.75
C GLU A 9 -19.43 -21.42 9.04
N ASP A 10 -18.23 -21.55 9.62
CA ASP A 10 -17.81 -20.86 10.83
C ASP A 10 -17.07 -19.53 10.57
N THR A 11 -17.02 -19.04 9.33
CA THR A 11 -16.37 -17.76 9.00
C THR A 11 -17.12 -16.57 9.59
N ALA A 12 -16.51 -15.92 10.59
CA ALA A 12 -17.11 -14.80 11.31
C ALA A 12 -16.84 -13.44 10.66
N LEU A 13 -15.73 -13.30 9.91
CA LEU A 13 -15.28 -12.06 9.28
C LEU A 13 -14.37 -12.39 8.10
N VAL A 14 -14.53 -11.67 7.01
CA VAL A 14 -13.53 -11.59 5.94
C VAL A 14 -12.81 -10.26 6.04
N THR A 15 -11.48 -10.26 6.03
CA THR A 15 -10.66 -9.05 6.04
C THR A 15 -9.58 -9.12 4.98
N ILE A 16 -9.57 -8.14 4.06
CA ILE A 16 -8.62 -8.10 2.93
C ILE A 16 -8.22 -6.64 2.70
N MET A 17 -6.91 -6.38 2.51
CA MET A 17 -6.42 -5.05 2.19
C MET A 17 -6.93 -4.58 0.83
N PHE A 18 -7.20 -3.28 0.70
CA PHE A 18 -7.63 -2.67 -0.56
C PHE A 18 -6.52 -2.69 -1.61
N ALA A 19 -5.35 -2.22 -1.24
CA ALA A 19 -4.14 -2.24 -2.06
C ALA A 19 -2.95 -2.74 -1.23
N ASN A 20 -2.15 -3.61 -1.82
CA ASN A 20 -0.98 -4.13 -1.15
C ASN A 20 0.11 -3.05 -1.06
N ASN A 21 0.64 -2.85 0.13
CA ASN A 21 1.62 -1.80 0.44
C ASN A 21 3.05 -2.10 -0.07
N GLU A 22 3.31 -3.30 -0.54
CA GLU A 22 4.63 -3.72 -1.05
C GLU A 22 4.68 -3.72 -2.57
N ILE A 23 3.67 -4.28 -3.22
CA ILE A 23 3.65 -4.55 -4.66
C ILE A 23 2.63 -3.70 -5.45
N GLY A 24 1.83 -2.87 -4.77
CA GLY A 24 0.87 -1.98 -5.41
C GLY A 24 -0.35 -2.68 -6.05
N THR A 25 -0.52 -3.99 -5.89
CA THR A 25 -1.69 -4.71 -6.43
C THR A 25 -2.95 -4.29 -5.70
N ILE A 26 -3.99 -3.90 -6.44
CA ILE A 26 -5.33 -3.58 -5.91
C ILE A 26 -6.17 -4.84 -5.93
N GLN A 27 -6.81 -5.16 -4.81
CA GLN A 27 -7.68 -6.33 -4.68
C GLN A 27 -9.08 -6.05 -5.23
N PRO A 28 -9.80 -7.05 -5.73
CA PRO A 28 -11.16 -6.92 -6.24
C PRO A 28 -12.19 -6.78 -5.10
N ILE A 29 -12.06 -5.67 -4.33
CA ILE A 29 -12.80 -5.44 -3.08
C ILE A 29 -14.32 -5.40 -3.30
N LYS A 30 -14.76 -4.84 -4.43
CA LYS A 30 -16.18 -4.75 -4.75
C LYS A 30 -16.82 -6.14 -4.96
N GLU A 31 -16.12 -7.01 -5.66
CA GLU A 31 -16.54 -8.39 -5.91
C GLU A 31 -16.54 -9.21 -4.63
N ILE A 32 -15.52 -9.04 -3.80
CA ILE A 32 -15.41 -9.68 -2.48
C ILE A 32 -16.52 -9.18 -1.56
N GLY A 33 -16.80 -7.87 -1.55
CA GLY A 33 -17.88 -7.28 -0.78
C GLY A 33 -19.26 -7.81 -1.20
N ALA A 34 -19.49 -8.02 -2.50
CA ALA A 34 -20.72 -8.62 -3.02
C ALA A 34 -20.87 -10.08 -2.54
N LEU A 35 -19.78 -10.88 -2.64
CA LEU A 35 -19.74 -12.26 -2.16
C LEU A 35 -20.04 -12.35 -0.65
N CYS A 36 -19.37 -11.53 0.15
CA CYS A 36 -19.57 -11.53 1.61
C CYS A 36 -21.01 -11.11 1.98
N ARG A 37 -21.58 -10.17 1.24
CA ARG A 37 -22.97 -9.74 1.42
C ARG A 37 -23.96 -10.87 1.10
N GLU A 38 -23.75 -11.59 -0.01
CA GLU A 38 -24.56 -12.75 -0.39
C GLU A 38 -24.54 -13.84 0.70
N LYS A 39 -23.35 -14.08 1.26
CA LYS A 39 -23.15 -15.08 2.33
C LYS A 39 -23.52 -14.58 3.75
N GLY A 40 -23.92 -13.32 3.90
CA GLY A 40 -24.23 -12.74 5.20
C GLY A 40 -23.04 -12.57 6.14
N ILE A 41 -21.80 -12.59 5.62
CA ILE A 41 -20.56 -12.49 6.39
C ILE A 41 -20.13 -11.01 6.43
N PRO A 42 -19.77 -10.44 7.61
CA PRO A 42 -19.15 -9.12 7.70
C PRO A 42 -17.83 -9.04 6.89
N PHE A 43 -17.64 -7.91 6.21
CA PHE A 43 -16.44 -7.68 5.41
C PHE A 43 -15.71 -6.40 5.83
N HIS A 44 -14.43 -6.53 6.14
CA HIS A 44 -13.51 -5.44 6.43
C HIS A 44 -12.49 -5.29 5.31
N THR A 45 -12.17 -4.06 4.93
CA THR A 45 -11.00 -3.76 4.10
C THR A 45 -10.08 -2.75 4.76
N ASP A 46 -8.79 -3.04 4.78
CA ASP A 46 -7.76 -2.06 5.08
C ASP A 46 -7.51 -1.23 3.82
N ALA A 47 -8.03 0.00 3.80
CA ALA A 47 -7.88 0.92 2.69
C ALA A 47 -6.78 1.98 2.93
N VAL A 48 -5.86 1.75 3.85
CA VAL A 48 -4.77 2.69 4.19
C VAL A 48 -3.93 3.06 2.97
N GLN A 49 -3.70 2.14 2.04
CA GLN A 49 -2.99 2.41 0.79
C GLN A 49 -3.91 2.82 -0.37
N GLY A 50 -5.23 2.73 -0.21
CA GLY A 50 -6.20 3.13 -1.24
C GLY A 50 -6.82 4.51 -1.00
N PHE A 51 -7.01 4.89 0.26
CA PHE A 51 -7.71 6.12 0.63
C PHE A 51 -7.01 7.36 0.09
N LEU A 52 -7.74 8.18 -0.70
CA LEU A 52 -7.25 9.38 -1.38
C LEU A 52 -6.03 9.15 -2.29
N LYS A 53 -5.85 7.92 -2.78
CA LYS A 53 -4.82 7.53 -3.77
C LYS A 53 -5.39 6.72 -4.91
N VAL A 54 -6.52 6.04 -4.65
CA VAL A 54 -7.29 5.31 -5.66
C VAL A 54 -8.75 5.72 -5.50
N PRO A 55 -9.46 6.10 -6.56
CA PRO A 55 -10.85 6.52 -6.45
C PRO A 55 -11.75 5.36 -5.99
N PHE A 56 -12.45 5.54 -4.88
CA PHE A 56 -13.52 4.64 -4.46
C PHE A 56 -14.58 5.37 -3.63
N GLN A 57 -15.75 4.74 -3.52
CA GLN A 57 -16.81 5.17 -2.63
C GLN A 57 -17.13 4.03 -1.65
N ALA A 58 -17.13 4.32 -0.35
CA ALA A 58 -17.34 3.32 0.70
C ALA A 58 -18.58 2.44 0.47
N LYS A 59 -19.71 3.06 0.07
CA LYS A 59 -20.95 2.34 -0.22
C LYS A 59 -20.83 1.40 -1.42
N ALA A 60 -20.03 1.77 -2.42
CA ALA A 60 -19.86 0.97 -3.64
C ALA A 60 -18.94 -0.24 -3.44
N LEU A 61 -18.04 -0.20 -2.45
CA LEU A 61 -17.16 -1.31 -2.12
C LEU A 61 -17.90 -2.50 -1.50
N GLY A 62 -19.08 -2.26 -0.91
CA GLY A 62 -19.81 -3.31 -0.20
C GLY A 62 -19.17 -3.77 1.11
N ALA A 63 -18.12 -3.10 1.57
CA ALA A 63 -17.48 -3.38 2.85
C ALA A 63 -18.30 -2.84 4.02
N ASP A 64 -18.29 -3.58 5.12
CA ASP A 64 -18.93 -3.18 6.37
C ASP A 64 -18.03 -2.33 7.25
N LEU A 65 -16.74 -2.55 7.14
CA LEU A 65 -15.69 -1.86 7.89
C LEU A 65 -14.58 -1.43 6.92
N ILE A 66 -14.11 -0.18 7.02
CA ILE A 66 -13.00 0.33 6.21
C ILE A 66 -12.04 1.08 7.12
N SER A 67 -10.81 0.59 7.22
CA SER A 67 -9.74 1.27 7.96
C SER A 67 -8.96 2.23 7.07
N ILE A 68 -8.70 3.44 7.58
CA ILE A 68 -7.87 4.45 6.93
C ILE A 68 -6.90 5.10 7.93
N SER A 69 -5.79 5.66 7.44
CA SER A 69 -4.76 6.26 8.28
C SER A 69 -4.32 7.63 7.78
N SER A 70 -4.23 8.56 8.70
CA SER A 70 -3.89 9.96 8.45
C SER A 70 -2.51 10.15 7.81
N HIS A 71 -1.48 9.48 8.34
CA HIS A 71 -0.09 9.65 7.90
C HIS A 71 0.18 9.16 6.47
N LYS A 72 -0.75 8.42 5.86
CA LYS A 72 -0.65 7.98 4.46
C LYS A 72 -1.19 9.00 3.46
N VAL A 73 -1.86 10.03 3.96
CA VAL A 73 -2.40 11.15 3.17
C VAL A 73 -1.84 12.50 3.66
N HIS A 74 -0.57 12.49 4.09
CA HIS A 74 0.18 13.68 4.56
C HIS A 74 -0.37 14.33 5.84
N GLY A 75 -1.26 13.65 6.58
CA GLY A 75 -1.73 14.09 7.88
C GLY A 75 -0.85 13.61 9.04
N PRO A 76 -1.16 13.98 10.28
CA PRO A 76 -0.37 13.65 11.45
C PRO A 76 -0.34 12.13 11.72
N LYS A 77 0.77 11.65 12.28
CA LYS A 77 0.86 10.29 12.82
C LYS A 77 -0.03 10.15 14.07
N GLY A 78 -0.51 8.94 14.33
CA GLY A 78 -1.31 8.62 15.51
C GLY A 78 -2.81 8.88 15.33
N ALA A 79 -3.27 9.31 14.16
CA ALA A 79 -4.68 9.41 13.81
C ALA A 79 -5.05 8.46 12.67
N GLY A 80 -6.27 7.98 12.69
CA GLY A 80 -6.90 7.16 11.67
C GLY A 80 -8.40 7.14 11.87
N ALA A 81 -9.14 6.49 10.99
CA ALA A 81 -10.57 6.32 11.14
C ALA A 81 -11.02 4.92 10.70
N LEU A 82 -12.11 4.48 11.29
CA LEU A 82 -12.82 3.29 10.91
C LEU A 82 -14.23 3.68 10.43
N TYR A 83 -14.50 3.46 9.15
CA TYR A 83 -15.87 3.52 8.65
C TYR A 83 -16.63 2.27 9.11
N ILE A 84 -17.82 2.46 9.67
CA ILE A 84 -18.73 1.39 10.07
C ILE A 84 -20.03 1.54 9.28
N SER A 85 -20.35 0.54 8.47
CA SER A 85 -21.59 0.52 7.68
C SER A 85 -22.82 0.45 8.60
N PRO A 86 -23.89 1.20 8.31
CA PRO A 86 -25.17 1.06 9.00
C PRO A 86 -25.77 -0.35 8.92
N ARG A 87 -25.30 -1.19 8.02
CA ARG A 87 -25.70 -2.61 7.90
C ARG A 87 -25.19 -3.44 9.09
N LEU A 88 -24.09 -3.06 9.69
CA LEU A 88 -23.51 -3.76 10.82
C LEU A 88 -24.25 -3.37 12.11
N LYS A 89 -25.23 -4.18 12.51
CA LYS A 89 -26.14 -3.87 13.63
C LYS A 89 -25.49 -3.97 15.02
N SER A 90 -24.42 -4.73 15.14
CA SER A 90 -23.69 -4.93 16.39
C SER A 90 -22.19 -4.82 16.13
N PHE A 91 -21.57 -3.86 16.79
CA PHE A 91 -20.12 -3.67 16.78
C PHE A 91 -19.71 -3.22 18.20
N PRO A 92 -19.46 -4.17 19.10
CA PRO A 92 -19.13 -3.85 20.48
C PRO A 92 -17.77 -3.15 20.56
N PRO A 93 -17.63 -2.12 21.41
CA PRO A 93 -16.37 -1.44 21.61
C PRO A 93 -15.33 -2.36 22.27
N LEU A 94 -14.08 -2.29 21.83
CA LEU A 94 -12.96 -2.94 22.50
C LEU A 94 -12.56 -2.20 23.78
N LEU A 95 -12.65 -0.86 23.78
CA LEU A 95 -12.34 0.01 24.92
C LEU A 95 -13.64 0.58 25.50
N LEU A 96 -14.06 0.05 26.64
CA LEU A 96 -15.23 0.51 27.38
C LEU A 96 -14.91 1.78 28.18
N GLY A 97 -15.92 2.65 28.40
CA GLY A 97 -15.75 3.87 29.21
C GLY A 97 -16.79 4.95 28.92
N GLY A 98 -16.36 6.19 28.69
CA GLY A 98 -17.16 7.39 28.69
C GLY A 98 -18.04 7.67 27.48
N GLY A 99 -18.15 6.76 26.52
CA GLY A 99 -19.06 6.90 25.37
C GLY A 99 -18.57 7.77 24.22
N GLN A 100 -17.30 8.17 24.20
CA GLN A 100 -16.69 8.90 23.10
C GLN A 100 -16.76 8.09 21.79
N GLU A 101 -16.63 8.76 20.64
CA GLU A 101 -16.80 8.17 19.31
C GLU A 101 -18.13 7.39 19.18
N SER A 102 -19.23 7.98 19.66
CA SER A 102 -20.56 7.34 19.68
C SER A 102 -20.61 6.00 20.42
N GLY A 103 -19.74 5.83 21.42
CA GLY A 103 -19.63 4.61 22.21
C GLY A 103 -18.77 3.51 21.61
N TYR A 104 -18.22 3.71 20.42
CA TYR A 104 -17.37 2.71 19.77
C TYR A 104 -15.93 2.69 20.27
N ARG A 105 -15.42 3.82 20.76
CA ARG A 105 -14.04 3.93 21.24
C ARG A 105 -13.94 4.98 22.34
N SER A 106 -13.91 4.53 23.57
CA SER A 106 -13.81 5.41 24.73
C SER A 106 -12.42 6.02 24.90
N GLY A 107 -12.38 7.20 25.54
CA GLY A 107 -11.20 8.01 25.79
C GLY A 107 -11.30 9.35 25.06
N THR A 108 -10.74 10.42 25.67
CA THR A 108 -10.76 11.76 25.11
C THR A 108 -10.20 11.76 23.69
N GLU A 109 -10.93 12.38 22.78
CA GLU A 109 -10.56 12.47 21.37
C GLU A 109 -9.31 13.33 21.19
N ALA A 110 -8.37 12.84 20.36
CA ALA A 110 -7.15 13.58 20.00
C ALA A 110 -7.46 14.68 18.96
N THR A 111 -8.24 15.70 19.37
CA THR A 111 -8.79 16.74 18.47
C THR A 111 -7.75 17.41 17.58
N PRO A 112 -6.53 17.76 18.03
CA PRO A 112 -5.53 18.32 17.13
C PRO A 112 -5.14 17.38 15.98
N ALA A 113 -4.99 16.09 16.27
CA ALA A 113 -4.64 15.08 15.25
C ALA A 113 -5.82 14.81 14.30
N ILE A 114 -7.05 14.81 14.82
CA ILE A 114 -8.27 14.65 14.01
C ILE A 114 -8.44 15.85 13.06
N LEU A 115 -8.26 17.08 13.54
CA LEU A 115 -8.33 18.28 12.71
C LEU A 115 -7.22 18.30 11.65
N GLY A 116 -6.00 17.91 12.02
CA GLY A 116 -4.90 17.75 11.06
C GLY A 116 -5.19 16.69 10.00
N PHE A 117 -5.85 15.60 10.36
CA PHE A 117 -6.29 14.57 9.40
C PHE A 117 -7.37 15.13 8.47
N ALA A 118 -8.37 15.85 8.99
CA ALA A 118 -9.40 16.48 8.18
C ALA A 118 -8.80 17.46 7.17
N ALA A 119 -7.90 18.34 7.60
CA ALA A 119 -7.22 19.30 6.73
C ALA A 119 -6.42 18.60 5.62
N ALA A 120 -5.71 17.50 5.95
CA ALA A 120 -4.99 16.70 4.97
C ALA A 120 -5.95 16.06 3.94
N CYS A 121 -7.11 15.55 4.40
CA CYS A 121 -8.13 15.00 3.50
C CYS A 121 -8.69 16.05 2.54
N GLU A 122 -8.97 17.25 3.03
CA GLU A 122 -9.46 18.36 2.19
C GLU A 122 -8.42 18.76 1.14
N ALA A 123 -7.16 18.91 1.54
CA ALA A 123 -6.06 19.23 0.63
C ALA A 123 -5.87 18.15 -0.46
N CYS A 124 -5.83 16.88 -0.06
CA CYS A 124 -5.70 15.78 -1.03
C CYS A 124 -6.92 15.68 -1.96
N LYS A 125 -8.14 15.90 -1.44
CA LYS A 125 -9.37 15.84 -2.24
C LYS A 125 -9.40 16.92 -3.32
N ALA A 126 -8.85 18.10 -3.05
CA ALA A 126 -8.85 19.23 -3.98
C ALA A 126 -8.08 18.93 -5.28
N THR A 127 -7.03 18.11 -5.22
CA THR A 127 -6.14 17.78 -6.35
C THR A 127 -6.21 16.30 -6.77
N LEU A 128 -7.02 15.49 -6.11
CA LEU A 128 -7.02 14.03 -6.17
C LEU A 128 -6.92 13.46 -7.59
N GLN A 129 -7.79 13.91 -8.50
CA GLN A 129 -7.83 13.34 -9.85
C GLN A 129 -6.59 13.71 -10.66
N ALA A 130 -6.12 14.95 -10.51
CA ALA A 130 -4.91 15.43 -11.17
C ALA A 130 -3.66 14.68 -10.66
N ASP A 131 -3.55 14.51 -9.33
CA ASP A 131 -2.44 13.82 -8.69
C ASP A 131 -2.39 12.35 -9.11
N ILE A 132 -3.52 11.64 -9.08
CA ILE A 132 -3.60 10.23 -9.53
C ILE A 132 -3.18 10.09 -10.99
N SER A 133 -3.68 10.96 -11.87
CA SER A 133 -3.36 10.90 -13.29
C SER A 133 -1.87 11.16 -13.53
N ARG A 134 -1.28 12.12 -12.80
CA ARG A 134 0.13 12.45 -12.89
C ARG A 134 1.01 11.33 -12.33
N GLU A 135 0.70 10.83 -11.13
CA GLU A 135 1.45 9.72 -10.52
C GLU A 135 1.41 8.48 -11.42
N LYS A 136 0.25 8.17 -12.01
CA LYS A 136 0.12 7.05 -12.94
C LYS A 136 0.96 7.22 -14.20
N ALA A 137 0.97 8.41 -14.79
CA ALA A 137 1.81 8.71 -15.96
C ALA A 137 3.30 8.58 -15.64
N LEU A 138 3.74 9.09 -14.49
CA LEU A 138 5.11 8.96 -14.02
C LEU A 138 5.49 7.49 -13.78
N LEU A 139 4.60 6.73 -13.14
CA LEU A 139 4.82 5.31 -12.87
C LEU A 139 4.90 4.51 -14.16
N ASP A 140 4.01 4.73 -15.12
CA ASP A 140 4.00 4.02 -16.40
C ASP A 140 5.28 4.31 -17.22
N ALA A 141 5.71 5.56 -17.26
CA ALA A 141 6.98 5.94 -17.91
C ALA A 141 8.20 5.31 -17.22
N LEU A 142 8.19 5.25 -15.89
CA LEU A 142 9.23 4.59 -15.11
C LEU A 142 9.28 3.07 -15.42
N ILE A 143 8.13 2.41 -15.40
CA ILE A 143 8.01 0.97 -15.73
C ILE A 143 8.50 0.70 -17.15
N GLU A 144 8.11 1.51 -18.13
CA GLU A 144 8.56 1.35 -19.53
C GLU A 144 10.08 1.41 -19.66
N ARG A 145 10.73 2.28 -18.90
CA ARG A 145 12.20 2.42 -18.90
C ARG A 145 12.85 1.24 -18.20
N LEU A 146 12.40 0.92 -16.98
CA LEU A 146 12.97 -0.14 -16.16
C LEU A 146 12.79 -1.54 -16.78
N SER A 147 11.70 -1.78 -17.51
CA SER A 147 11.46 -3.06 -18.18
C SER A 147 12.41 -3.36 -19.34
N LYS A 148 13.19 -2.37 -19.78
CA LYS A 148 14.25 -2.54 -20.79
C LYS A 148 15.58 -2.95 -20.19
N LEU A 149 15.70 -2.96 -18.87
CA LEU A 149 16.93 -3.30 -18.16
C LEU A 149 16.97 -4.80 -17.87
N ASP A 150 17.92 -5.49 -18.48
CA ASP A 150 18.18 -6.90 -18.21
C ASP A 150 18.62 -7.10 -16.75
N GLY A 151 18.10 -8.13 -16.08
CA GLY A 151 18.43 -8.42 -14.69
C GLY A 151 17.60 -7.65 -13.65
N LEU A 152 16.67 -6.79 -14.07
CA LEU A 152 15.73 -6.14 -13.17
C LEU A 152 14.33 -6.76 -13.29
N PHE A 153 13.71 -7.06 -12.15
CA PHE A 153 12.35 -7.60 -12.08
C PHE A 153 11.39 -6.58 -11.49
N ILE A 154 10.18 -6.52 -12.05
CA ILE A 154 9.06 -5.73 -11.53
C ILE A 154 8.03 -6.69 -10.94
N ASN A 155 7.77 -6.57 -9.63
CA ASN A 155 6.87 -7.47 -8.91
C ASN A 155 5.45 -6.88 -8.81
N GLY A 156 4.43 -7.73 -8.99
CA GLY A 156 3.03 -7.35 -8.82
C GLY A 156 2.38 -6.74 -10.06
N ALA A 157 1.16 -6.26 -9.90
CA ALA A 157 0.33 -5.72 -10.98
C ALA A 157 0.46 -4.20 -11.19
N HIS A 158 1.10 -3.49 -10.25
CA HIS A 158 1.32 -2.01 -10.23
C HIS A 158 0.06 -1.20 -10.55
N ASP A 159 -1.08 -1.67 -10.01
CA ASP A 159 -2.37 -0.99 -10.19
C ASP A 159 -2.45 0.33 -9.41
N ALA A 160 -1.82 0.36 -8.23
CA ALA A 160 -1.76 1.56 -7.40
C ALA A 160 -0.72 2.54 -7.97
N PRO A 161 -1.10 3.81 -8.26
CA PRO A 161 -0.25 4.74 -9.01
C PRO A 161 1.01 5.19 -8.26
N HIS A 162 1.12 4.87 -6.98
CA HIS A 162 2.16 5.38 -6.08
C HIS A 162 3.09 4.27 -5.54
N ILE A 163 2.97 3.02 -6.00
CA ILE A 163 3.76 1.89 -5.48
C ILE A 163 4.33 1.09 -6.64
N LEU A 164 5.65 0.90 -6.63
CA LEU A 164 6.36 0.01 -7.53
C LEU A 164 7.31 -0.89 -6.73
N SER A 165 7.22 -2.19 -6.93
CA SER A 165 8.14 -3.16 -6.36
C SER A 165 9.13 -3.63 -7.41
N LEU A 166 10.40 -3.46 -7.12
CA LEU A 166 11.52 -3.84 -7.98
C LEU A 166 12.34 -4.92 -7.29
N ALA A 167 12.99 -5.76 -8.07
CA ALA A 167 13.98 -6.70 -7.56
C ALA A 167 15.18 -6.79 -8.50
N ILE A 168 16.36 -6.94 -7.91
CA ILE A 168 17.60 -7.27 -8.62
C ILE A 168 18.06 -8.61 -8.04
N PRO A 169 17.77 -9.72 -8.74
CA PRO A 169 18.09 -11.06 -8.24
C PRO A 169 19.59 -11.23 -7.99
N GLY A 170 19.90 -11.88 -6.85
CA GLY A 170 21.30 -12.08 -6.44
C GLY A 170 21.90 -10.90 -5.68
N LEU A 171 21.37 -9.68 -5.81
CA LEU A 171 21.81 -8.52 -5.03
C LEU A 171 20.97 -8.33 -3.78
N PRO A 172 21.51 -8.50 -2.56
CA PRO A 172 20.74 -8.25 -1.34
C PRO A 172 20.14 -6.85 -1.31
N THR A 173 18.86 -6.76 -0.96
CA THR A 173 18.08 -5.50 -0.89
C THR A 173 18.84 -4.36 -0.19
N GLN A 174 19.56 -4.66 0.89
CA GLN A 174 20.30 -3.64 1.63
C GLN A 174 21.39 -2.97 0.79
N ASN A 175 22.03 -3.70 -0.14
CA ASN A 175 23.04 -3.12 -1.04
C ASN A 175 22.38 -2.13 -2.00
N SER A 176 21.25 -2.49 -2.61
CA SER A 176 20.48 -1.57 -3.47
C SER A 176 20.06 -0.31 -2.70
N ILE A 177 19.57 -0.48 -1.47
CA ILE A 177 19.16 0.65 -0.61
C ILE A 177 20.36 1.56 -0.30
N ASN A 178 21.51 1.00 0.05
CA ASN A 178 22.70 1.78 0.40
C ASN A 178 23.20 2.59 -0.81
N ILE A 179 23.32 1.96 -1.99
CA ILE A 179 23.75 2.66 -3.23
C ILE A 179 22.78 3.80 -3.57
N LEU A 180 21.47 3.55 -3.50
CA LEU A 180 20.46 4.57 -3.76
C LEU A 180 20.50 5.69 -2.73
N GLN A 181 20.67 5.36 -1.44
CA GLN A 181 20.78 6.33 -0.36
C GLN A 181 22.01 7.22 -0.48
N ASP A 182 23.16 6.66 -0.89
CA ASP A 182 24.40 7.44 -1.16
C ASP A 182 24.19 8.44 -2.29
N ALA A 183 23.32 8.12 -3.25
CA ALA A 183 22.88 9.03 -4.31
C ALA A 183 21.77 10.00 -3.87
N GLY A 184 21.31 9.94 -2.60
CA GLY A 184 20.24 10.78 -2.04
C GLY A 184 18.84 10.30 -2.40
N ILE A 185 18.66 9.02 -2.79
CA ILE A 185 17.37 8.42 -3.14
C ILE A 185 16.92 7.49 -2.01
N CYS A 186 15.76 7.79 -1.40
CA CYS A 186 15.21 7.00 -0.32
C CYS A 186 14.18 5.99 -0.85
N VAL A 187 14.46 4.71 -0.71
CA VAL A 187 13.57 3.59 -1.02
C VAL A 187 13.34 2.72 0.22
N SER A 188 12.53 1.68 0.12
CA SER A 188 12.20 0.82 1.26
C SER A 188 12.40 -0.66 0.92
N ALA A 189 12.89 -1.44 1.89
CA ALA A 189 13.01 -2.90 1.81
C ALA A 189 11.63 -3.61 1.94
N GLY A 190 10.60 -3.15 1.23
CA GLY A 190 9.26 -3.72 1.35
C GLY A 190 8.52 -3.23 2.61
N SER A 191 7.97 -4.13 3.42
CA SER A 191 7.24 -3.77 4.64
C SER A 191 8.18 -3.37 5.77
N ALA A 192 7.95 -2.21 6.37
CA ALA A 192 8.69 -1.74 7.55
C ALA A 192 8.56 -2.68 8.78
N CYS A 193 7.60 -3.61 8.76
CA CYS A 193 7.34 -4.56 9.84
C CYS A 193 8.13 -5.88 9.73
N ALA A 194 8.81 -6.14 8.62
CA ALA A 194 9.38 -7.47 8.32
C ALA A 194 10.71 -7.79 9.05
N LYS A 195 11.27 -6.88 9.83
CA LYS A 195 12.47 -7.04 10.70
C LYS A 195 13.29 -8.32 10.46
N GLY A 196 13.93 -8.46 9.29
CA GLY A 196 14.82 -9.59 8.98
C GLY A 196 14.13 -10.87 8.47
N HIS A 197 12.81 -10.86 8.27
CA HIS A 197 12.08 -11.95 7.64
C HIS A 197 11.73 -11.60 6.19
N ARG A 198 11.69 -12.61 5.30
CA ARG A 198 11.18 -12.44 3.95
C ARG A 198 9.74 -11.96 3.95
N SER A 199 9.39 -11.14 2.97
CA SER A 199 8.02 -10.63 2.81
C SER A 199 7.00 -11.77 2.68
N HIS A 200 5.95 -11.73 3.50
CA HIS A 200 4.81 -12.64 3.37
C HIS A 200 4.11 -12.49 2.00
N THR A 201 4.06 -11.26 1.48
CA THR A 201 3.49 -10.97 0.17
C THR A 201 4.25 -11.67 -0.94
N LEU A 202 5.58 -11.48 -1.00
CA LEU A 202 6.42 -12.08 -2.04
C LEU A 202 6.47 -13.60 -1.91
N THR A 203 6.43 -14.12 -0.67
CA THR A 203 6.31 -15.57 -0.40
C THR A 203 4.99 -16.14 -0.92
N ALA A 204 3.87 -15.43 -0.69
CA ALA A 204 2.55 -15.84 -1.20
C ALA A 204 2.48 -15.80 -2.73
N MET A 205 3.25 -14.93 -3.38
CA MET A 205 3.42 -14.88 -4.84
C MET A 205 4.30 -16.03 -5.36
N LYS A 206 4.91 -16.84 -4.49
CA LYS A 206 5.81 -17.95 -4.84
C LYS A 206 7.02 -17.51 -5.67
N LEU A 207 7.54 -16.31 -5.40
CA LEU A 207 8.75 -15.82 -6.06
C LEU A 207 9.98 -16.59 -5.57
N SER A 208 11.03 -16.64 -6.40
CA SER A 208 12.28 -17.29 -6.01
C SER A 208 12.97 -16.54 -4.87
N PRO A 209 13.79 -17.22 -4.05
CA PRO A 209 14.56 -16.57 -2.99
C PRO A 209 15.39 -15.38 -3.48
N GLU A 210 16.03 -15.49 -4.64
CA GLU A 210 16.87 -14.45 -5.23
C GLU A 210 16.07 -13.18 -5.53
N ILE A 211 14.83 -13.33 -6.06
CA ILE A 211 13.93 -12.18 -6.30
C ILE A 211 13.47 -11.58 -4.97
N MET A 212 13.06 -12.42 -4.01
CA MET A 212 12.59 -11.92 -2.71
C MET A 212 13.68 -11.15 -1.96
N ASP A 213 14.90 -11.70 -1.92
CA ASP A 213 16.02 -11.12 -1.17
C ASP A 213 16.61 -9.88 -1.85
N GLY A 214 16.36 -9.69 -3.17
CA GLY A 214 16.74 -8.51 -3.94
C GLY A 214 15.64 -7.46 -4.09
N SER A 215 14.46 -7.66 -3.46
CA SER A 215 13.30 -6.80 -3.65
C SER A 215 13.32 -5.54 -2.79
N PHE A 216 13.01 -4.40 -3.42
CA PHE A 216 12.78 -3.12 -2.74
C PHE A 216 11.59 -2.38 -3.35
N ARG A 217 11.02 -1.44 -2.58
CA ARG A 217 9.87 -0.66 -3.03
C ARG A 217 10.24 0.78 -3.29
N VAL A 218 9.85 1.27 -4.46
CA VAL A 218 9.80 2.68 -4.83
C VAL A 218 8.38 3.20 -4.56
N SER A 219 8.28 4.38 -3.95
CA SER A 219 6.98 5.00 -3.65
C SER A 219 6.96 6.42 -4.20
N LEU A 220 5.92 6.73 -4.95
CA LEU A 220 5.65 8.05 -5.51
C LEU A 220 4.67 8.81 -4.62
N CYS A 221 4.67 10.13 -4.75
CA CYS A 221 3.67 11.01 -4.15
C CYS A 221 3.37 12.19 -5.08
N LYS A 222 2.43 13.03 -4.67
CA LYS A 222 2.05 14.23 -5.42
C LYS A 222 3.21 15.19 -5.72
N ASP A 223 4.30 15.13 -4.97
CA ASP A 223 5.46 16.01 -5.12
C ASP A 223 6.61 15.35 -5.91
N THR A 224 6.50 14.05 -6.24
CA THR A 224 7.52 13.35 -7.04
C THR A 224 7.64 13.95 -8.43
N THR A 225 8.87 14.20 -8.89
CA THR A 225 9.16 14.79 -10.20
C THR A 225 9.71 13.78 -11.18
N GLN A 226 9.69 14.13 -12.48
CA GLN A 226 10.31 13.30 -13.53
C GLN A 226 11.83 13.22 -13.33
N GLU A 227 12.47 14.33 -12.95
CA GLU A 227 13.92 14.39 -12.72
C GLU A 227 14.38 13.46 -11.59
N GLU A 228 13.56 13.31 -10.53
CA GLU A 228 13.84 12.35 -9.44
C GLU A 228 13.79 10.91 -9.96
N LEU A 229 12.82 10.58 -10.81
CA LEU A 229 12.70 9.26 -11.42
C LEU A 229 13.79 9.01 -12.47
N ASP A 230 14.19 10.02 -13.22
CA ASP A 230 15.31 9.94 -14.15
C ASP A 230 16.60 9.62 -13.41
N LYS A 231 16.85 10.28 -12.28
CA LYS A 231 17.98 10.01 -11.39
C LYS A 231 17.93 8.58 -10.83
N LEU A 232 16.75 8.10 -10.42
CA LEU A 232 16.60 6.71 -9.95
C LEU A 232 17.03 5.71 -11.01
N VAL A 233 16.58 5.88 -12.25
CA VAL A 233 16.95 4.99 -13.37
C VAL A 233 18.46 5.09 -13.65
N GLU A 234 19.02 6.28 -13.67
CA GLU A 234 20.46 6.49 -13.88
C GLU A 234 21.32 5.75 -12.84
N VAL A 235 20.96 5.85 -11.54
CA VAL A 235 21.69 5.17 -10.47
C VAL A 235 21.55 3.64 -10.59
N ILE A 236 20.37 3.14 -10.96
CA ILE A 236 20.18 1.70 -11.19
C ILE A 236 21.09 1.23 -12.33
N GLU A 237 21.09 1.93 -13.47
CA GLU A 237 21.88 1.56 -14.66
C GLU A 237 23.38 1.65 -14.42
N LYS A 238 23.85 2.77 -13.84
CA LYS A 238 25.28 3.07 -13.74
C LYS A 238 25.94 2.52 -12.49
N ASP A 239 25.27 2.61 -11.34
CA ASP A 239 25.89 2.29 -10.07
C ASP A 239 25.53 0.89 -9.59
N ILE A 240 24.25 0.52 -9.62
CA ILE A 240 23.82 -0.81 -9.14
C ILE A 240 24.31 -1.90 -10.10
N PHE A 241 24.06 -1.80 -11.40
CA PHE A 241 24.50 -2.83 -12.34
C PHE A 241 26.02 -2.90 -12.50
N ARG A 242 26.72 -1.76 -12.35
CA ARG A 242 28.18 -1.79 -12.24
C ARG A 242 28.65 -2.54 -11.01
N PHE A 243 28.00 -2.33 -9.87
CA PHE A 243 28.28 -3.08 -8.64
C PHE A 243 28.04 -4.58 -8.84
N CYS A 244 26.90 -4.96 -9.46
CA CYS A 244 26.61 -6.36 -9.79
C CYS A 244 27.70 -6.97 -10.67
N SER A 245 28.12 -6.27 -11.73
CA SER A 245 29.20 -6.74 -12.62
C SER A 245 30.53 -6.94 -11.89
N LEU A 246 30.86 -6.10 -10.91
CA LEU A 246 32.09 -6.22 -10.11
C LEU A 246 32.02 -7.40 -9.12
N MET A 247 30.82 -7.75 -8.69
CA MET A 247 30.57 -8.85 -7.76
C MET A 247 30.28 -10.19 -8.46
N GLU A 248 30.27 -10.22 -9.80
CA GLU A 248 29.91 -11.38 -10.64
C GLU A 248 28.49 -11.94 -10.33
N ILE A 249 27.54 -11.01 -10.08
CA ILE A 249 26.12 -11.28 -9.80
C ILE A 249 25.27 -10.98 -11.03
#